data_7d3b5253998ef7c637a342865d6633c3
#
_entry.id   7d3b5253998ef7c637a342865d6633c3
#
_cell.length_a   1.000
_cell.length_b   1.000
_cell.length_c   1.000
_cell.angle_alpha   90.00
_cell.angle_beta   90.00
_cell.angle_gamma   90.00
#
_symmetry.space_group_name_H-M   'P 1'
#
loop_
_entity.id
_entity.type
_entity.pdbx_description
1 polymer ?
#
loop_
_entity_poly.entity_id
_entity_poly.type
_entity_poly.pdbx_seq_one_letter_code
_entity_poly.pdbx_strand_id
1 'polypeptide(L)'
;MGQLQERYKNYRVPQKYMAAGVYPYFREITSKQMTEVTDIDGHHILMFGSNAYQGLTNDQRVIDAAKAALDKYGSGCAGSRFLNGTLDLHVQLEKELAEFMGKDETLCFSTGFSVNQGVLACVVGRNDYIICDDRDHASIVDGRRLSFATQLHYKHNDMEDLERVLSKLPEDAIKLIVVDGVFSMEGDLANLPEIVKLKHKYNCSIMVDEAHGLGVFGKQGRGVCDHFGLTDEVDLIMGTFSKSLASIGGFIASDKDTINFLRHNCRTYIFSASNTPAATAAALEALHIIQEEPERFENLWDVTNYALKRFREEGFEIGETESPIIPLYVRDAEKTFVVTKLAYDAGVFINPVIPPACAPQDTLVRFALMATHTKDQVEQAVQILKKIFVEEGIIKA
;
A
#
# COMPACT_ATOMS: atom_id res chain seq x y z
N MET A 1 30.34 -20.05 18.79
CA MET A 1 29.24 -19.25 18.19
C MET A 1 28.26 -18.90 19.29
N GLY A 2 27.76 -17.67 19.34
CA GLY A 2 26.75 -17.30 20.35
C GLY A 2 25.38 -17.91 20.03
N GLN A 3 24.51 -18.02 21.04
CA GLN A 3 23.16 -18.62 20.90
C GLN A 3 22.32 -17.96 19.79
N LEU A 4 22.49 -16.64 19.56
CA LEU A 4 21.82 -15.89 18.50
C LEU A 4 22.20 -16.40 17.09
N GLN A 5 23.49 -16.58 16.83
CA GLN A 5 23.97 -17.11 15.54
C GLN A 5 23.54 -18.56 15.32
N GLU A 6 23.51 -19.36 16.38
CA GLU A 6 23.05 -20.76 16.30
C GLU A 6 21.56 -20.83 15.94
N ARG A 7 20.72 -19.96 16.55
CA ARG A 7 19.30 -19.82 16.19
C ARG A 7 19.13 -19.50 14.70
N TYR A 8 19.87 -18.55 14.16
CA TYR A 8 19.75 -18.18 12.75
C TYR A 8 20.32 -19.24 11.79
N LYS A 9 21.38 -19.94 12.19
CA LYS A 9 21.92 -21.07 11.44
C LYS A 9 20.88 -22.20 11.25
N ASN A 10 19.97 -22.35 12.19
CA ASN A 10 18.90 -23.35 12.15
C ASN A 10 17.65 -22.89 11.36
N TYR A 11 17.59 -21.63 10.92
CA TYR A 11 16.51 -21.14 10.05
C TYR A 11 16.75 -21.61 8.62
N ARG A 12 15.99 -22.63 8.16
CA ARG A 12 16.22 -23.32 6.88
C ARG A 12 15.03 -23.26 5.90
N VAL A 13 13.96 -22.50 6.24
CA VAL A 13 12.75 -22.44 5.44
C VAL A 13 13.03 -21.95 4.01
N PRO A 14 13.76 -20.84 3.78
CA PRO A 14 14.06 -20.39 2.41
C PRO A 14 14.88 -21.41 1.62
N GLN A 15 15.85 -22.08 2.28
CA GLN A 15 16.73 -23.05 1.64
C GLN A 15 15.98 -24.29 1.11
N LYS A 16 14.86 -24.68 1.76
CA LYS A 16 13.96 -25.73 1.25
C LYS A 16 13.45 -25.38 -0.15
N TYR A 17 12.93 -24.16 -0.30
CA TYR A 17 12.35 -23.70 -1.56
C TYR A 17 13.41 -23.38 -2.62
N MET A 18 14.60 -22.89 -2.20
CA MET A 18 15.75 -22.70 -3.08
C MET A 18 16.21 -24.04 -3.67
N ALA A 19 16.35 -25.07 -2.81
CA ALA A 19 16.75 -26.42 -3.25
C ALA A 19 15.71 -27.07 -4.18
N ALA A 20 14.44 -26.75 -4.00
CA ALA A 20 13.36 -27.19 -4.89
C ALA A 20 13.24 -26.36 -6.19
N GLY A 21 14.03 -25.28 -6.35
CA GLY A 21 14.00 -24.41 -7.52
C GLY A 21 12.75 -23.52 -7.64
N VAL A 22 11.96 -23.40 -6.57
CA VAL A 22 10.69 -22.62 -6.57
C VAL A 22 10.72 -21.37 -5.69
N TYR A 23 11.92 -20.93 -5.25
CA TYR A 23 12.06 -19.72 -4.43
C TYR A 23 11.80 -18.45 -5.25
N PRO A 24 10.76 -17.65 -4.95
CA PRO A 24 10.29 -16.59 -5.85
C PRO A 24 10.79 -15.19 -5.50
N TYR A 25 11.53 -15.04 -4.40
CA TYR A 25 11.89 -13.73 -3.86
C TYR A 25 13.27 -13.25 -4.32
N PHE A 26 13.50 -11.92 -4.20
CA PHE A 26 14.76 -11.23 -4.49
C PHE A 26 15.25 -11.41 -5.94
N ARG A 27 14.33 -11.44 -6.90
CA ARG A 27 14.65 -11.52 -8.33
C ARG A 27 15.23 -10.19 -8.80
N GLU A 28 16.37 -10.25 -9.47
CA GLU A 28 17.09 -9.06 -9.95
C GLU A 28 16.53 -8.60 -11.29
N ILE A 29 16.08 -7.32 -11.32
CA ILE A 29 15.58 -6.65 -12.53
C ILE A 29 16.65 -5.66 -12.99
N THR A 30 17.04 -5.73 -14.28
CA THR A 30 18.10 -4.92 -14.88
C THR A 30 17.56 -3.78 -15.76
N SER A 31 16.27 -3.78 -16.06
CA SER A 31 15.59 -2.72 -16.80
C SER A 31 14.94 -1.69 -15.90
N LYS A 32 14.34 -0.66 -16.49
CA LYS A 32 13.38 0.24 -15.82
C LYS A 32 12.15 -0.57 -15.37
N GLN A 33 11.53 -0.13 -14.27
CA GLN A 33 10.27 -0.70 -13.78
C GLN A 33 9.10 -0.18 -14.62
N MET A 34 8.60 -1.01 -15.51
CA MET A 34 7.51 -0.73 -16.46
C MET A 34 6.53 -1.90 -16.48
N THR A 35 5.57 -1.91 -17.43
CA THR A 35 4.67 -3.04 -17.69
C THR A 35 5.41 -4.27 -18.23
N GLU A 36 6.60 -4.07 -18.76
CA GLU A 36 7.55 -5.10 -19.16
C GLU A 36 8.91 -4.80 -18.55
N VAL A 37 9.57 -5.82 -18.02
CA VAL A 37 10.89 -5.71 -17.40
C VAL A 37 11.82 -6.77 -17.96
N THR A 38 13.12 -6.55 -17.79
CA THR A 38 14.16 -7.53 -18.14
C THR A 38 14.87 -7.95 -16.85
N ASP A 39 15.01 -9.25 -16.62
CA ASP A 39 15.75 -9.79 -15.49
C ASP A 39 17.27 -9.87 -15.75
N ILE A 40 18.01 -10.39 -14.77
CA ILE A 40 19.48 -10.55 -14.86
C ILE A 40 19.90 -11.52 -15.95
N ASP A 41 19.07 -12.48 -16.30
CA ASP A 41 19.32 -13.48 -17.35
C ASP A 41 18.91 -13.02 -18.75
N GLY A 42 18.32 -11.80 -18.84
CA GLY A 42 17.88 -11.19 -20.10
C GLY A 42 16.48 -11.61 -20.55
N HIS A 43 15.68 -12.25 -19.70
CA HIS A 43 14.31 -12.59 -20.02
C HIS A 43 13.39 -11.37 -19.97
N HIS A 44 12.53 -11.22 -20.95
CA HIS A 44 11.47 -10.21 -20.98
C HIS A 44 10.22 -10.75 -20.28
N ILE A 45 9.71 -9.99 -19.32
CA ILE A 45 8.67 -10.45 -18.39
C ILE A 45 7.61 -9.35 -18.26
N LEU A 46 6.33 -9.72 -18.43
CA LEU A 46 5.19 -8.86 -18.12
C LEU A 46 5.07 -8.65 -16.60
N MET A 47 5.05 -7.41 -16.16
CA MET A 47 5.11 -7.03 -14.75
C MET A 47 3.72 -6.79 -14.16
N PHE A 48 3.14 -7.79 -13.54
CA PHE A 48 1.90 -7.69 -12.78
C PHE A 48 2.11 -7.81 -11.26
N GLY A 49 3.34 -7.63 -10.80
CA GLY A 49 3.70 -7.60 -9.38
C GLY A 49 3.93 -6.20 -8.81
N SER A 50 3.84 -5.15 -9.62
CA SER A 50 4.14 -3.77 -9.23
C SER A 50 2.93 -3.05 -8.62
N ASN A 51 3.18 -2.14 -7.68
CA ASN A 51 2.19 -1.23 -7.11
C ASN A 51 2.20 0.17 -7.78
N ALA A 52 2.86 0.33 -8.91
CA ALA A 52 2.96 1.61 -9.61
C ALA A 52 1.67 1.93 -10.40
N TYR A 53 0.53 2.02 -9.69
CA TYR A 53 -0.82 2.09 -10.30
C TYR A 53 -0.94 3.11 -11.43
N GLN A 54 -0.36 4.30 -11.27
CA GLN A 54 -0.39 5.36 -12.28
C GLN A 54 0.69 5.23 -13.38
N GLY A 55 1.60 4.24 -13.26
CA GLY A 55 2.66 3.99 -14.24
C GLY A 55 3.69 5.11 -14.36
N LEU A 56 3.88 5.93 -13.32
CA LEU A 56 4.71 7.14 -13.34
C LEU A 56 6.20 6.91 -13.03
N THR A 57 6.59 5.71 -12.61
CA THR A 57 7.97 5.39 -12.19
C THR A 57 9.02 5.72 -13.25
N ASN A 58 8.62 5.72 -14.54
CA ASN A 58 9.50 6.02 -15.67
C ASN A 58 9.07 7.22 -16.50
N ASP A 59 8.09 8.00 -16.03
CA ASP A 59 7.72 9.25 -16.70
C ASP A 59 8.91 10.20 -16.68
N GLN A 60 9.23 10.72 -17.86
CA GLN A 60 10.44 11.55 -18.02
C GLN A 60 10.36 12.84 -17.21
N ARG A 61 9.15 13.40 -17.01
CA ARG A 61 8.91 14.62 -16.20
C ARG A 61 9.28 14.35 -14.74
N VAL A 62 8.85 13.21 -14.18
CA VAL A 62 9.19 12.79 -12.80
C VAL A 62 10.71 12.63 -12.65
N ILE A 63 11.37 12.00 -13.63
CA ILE A 63 12.83 11.80 -13.64
C ILE A 63 13.55 13.16 -13.72
N ASP A 64 13.10 14.07 -14.58
CA ASP A 64 13.74 15.37 -14.78
C ASP A 64 13.52 16.30 -13.57
N ALA A 65 12.35 16.27 -12.94
CA ALA A 65 12.10 16.95 -11.67
C ALA A 65 13.06 16.47 -10.56
N ALA A 66 13.26 15.14 -10.44
CA ALA A 66 14.22 14.58 -9.50
C ALA A 66 15.66 15.03 -9.76
N LYS A 67 16.11 15.06 -11.03
CA LYS A 67 17.43 15.56 -11.43
C LYS A 67 17.61 17.04 -11.10
N ALA A 68 16.63 17.87 -11.46
CA ALA A 68 16.66 19.29 -11.16
C ALA A 68 16.76 19.58 -9.65
N ALA A 69 16.08 18.78 -8.83
CA ALA A 69 16.18 18.89 -7.38
C ALA A 69 17.57 18.46 -6.85
N LEU A 70 18.20 17.44 -7.43
CA LEU A 70 19.60 17.09 -7.13
C LEU A 70 20.56 18.22 -7.47
N ASP A 71 20.39 18.86 -8.61
CA ASP A 71 21.24 19.98 -9.03
C ASP A 71 21.09 21.19 -8.10
N LYS A 72 19.84 21.48 -7.66
CA LYS A 72 19.55 22.65 -6.81
C LYS A 72 19.93 22.45 -5.35
N TYR A 73 19.63 21.27 -4.77
CA TYR A 73 19.69 21.05 -3.32
C TYR A 73 20.75 20.02 -2.88
N GLY A 74 21.34 19.29 -3.82
CA GLY A 74 22.22 18.16 -3.52
C GLY A 74 21.46 16.86 -3.21
N SER A 75 22.18 15.84 -2.74
CA SER A 75 21.67 14.48 -2.57
C SER A 75 20.81 14.26 -1.33
N GLY A 76 20.85 15.15 -0.35
CA GLY A 76 20.12 14.97 0.92
C GLY A 76 20.18 16.21 1.82
N CYS A 77 19.44 16.15 2.93
CA CYS A 77 19.29 17.29 3.83
C CYS A 77 20.21 17.23 5.07
N ALA A 78 20.87 16.13 5.32
CA ALA A 78 21.75 15.86 6.46
C ALA A 78 21.14 16.20 7.83
N GLY A 79 19.81 16.08 7.96
CA GLY A 79 19.08 16.35 9.21
C GLY A 79 17.59 16.07 9.07
N SER A 80 16.88 16.14 10.21
CA SER A 80 15.44 15.96 10.25
C SER A 80 14.70 17.24 9.84
N ARG A 81 13.42 17.06 9.46
CA ARG A 81 12.51 18.18 9.20
C ARG A 81 12.42 19.16 10.36
N PHE A 82 12.51 18.65 11.57
CA PHE A 82 12.41 19.44 12.82
C PHE A 82 13.61 20.39 13.04
N LEU A 83 14.78 20.05 12.49
CA LEU A 83 16.02 20.83 12.69
C LEU A 83 16.39 21.62 11.42
N ASN A 84 17.32 21.10 10.64
CA ASN A 84 17.87 21.78 9.46
C ASN A 84 17.40 21.21 8.12
N GLY A 85 16.60 20.15 8.13
CA GLY A 85 16.22 19.39 6.92
C GLY A 85 14.90 19.83 6.28
N THR A 86 14.36 21.01 6.58
CA THR A 86 13.17 21.54 5.92
C THR A 86 13.55 22.43 4.74
N LEU A 87 13.26 21.97 3.53
CA LEU A 87 13.41 22.75 2.30
C LEU A 87 12.06 23.37 1.89
N ASP A 88 12.11 24.44 1.07
CA ASP A 88 10.94 25.01 0.41
C ASP A 88 10.14 23.96 -0.37
N LEU A 89 10.83 23.04 -1.04
CA LEU A 89 10.24 21.91 -1.77
C LEU A 89 9.38 20.99 -0.88
N HIS A 90 9.80 20.72 0.35
CA HIS A 90 8.99 19.93 1.29
C HIS A 90 7.70 20.67 1.67
N VAL A 91 7.80 21.96 1.94
CA VAL A 91 6.64 22.80 2.31
C VAL A 91 5.66 22.90 1.15
N GLN A 92 6.16 23.02 -0.07
CA GLN A 92 5.33 23.02 -1.27
C GLN A 92 4.57 21.70 -1.42
N LEU A 93 5.25 20.55 -1.33
CA LEU A 93 4.62 19.23 -1.43
C LEU A 93 3.54 19.05 -0.34
N GLU A 94 3.83 19.43 0.91
CA GLU A 94 2.87 19.34 2.00
C GLU A 94 1.62 20.18 1.72
N LYS A 95 1.79 21.40 1.26
CA LYS A 95 0.67 22.29 0.91
C LYS A 95 -0.20 21.69 -0.21
N GLU A 96 0.42 21.25 -1.30
CA GLU A 96 -0.32 20.73 -2.45
C GLU A 96 -0.98 19.36 -2.16
N LEU A 97 -0.37 18.53 -1.31
CA LEU A 97 -1.02 17.31 -0.82
C LEU A 97 -2.24 17.63 0.07
N ALA A 98 -2.16 18.66 0.92
CA ALA A 98 -3.31 19.05 1.74
C ALA A 98 -4.48 19.50 0.87
N GLU A 99 -4.23 20.33 -0.14
CA GLU A 99 -5.22 20.78 -1.12
C GLU A 99 -5.81 19.58 -1.89
N PHE A 100 -4.97 18.67 -2.35
CA PHE A 100 -5.41 17.48 -3.08
C PHE A 100 -6.26 16.55 -2.22
N MET A 101 -5.86 16.30 -0.97
CA MET A 101 -6.58 15.42 -0.04
C MET A 101 -7.81 16.08 0.59
N GLY A 102 -8.01 17.38 0.41
CA GLY A 102 -9.14 18.11 1.01
C GLY A 102 -9.02 18.23 2.53
N LYS A 103 -7.80 18.39 3.07
CA LYS A 103 -7.51 18.58 4.49
C LYS A 103 -6.77 19.90 4.72
N ASP A 104 -6.74 20.37 5.98
CA ASP A 104 -6.13 21.66 6.29
C ASP A 104 -4.62 21.66 6.08
N GLU A 105 -3.93 20.62 6.57
CA GLU A 105 -2.48 20.49 6.49
C GLU A 105 -2.07 19.02 6.28
N THR A 106 -0.85 18.85 5.78
CA THR A 106 -0.17 17.54 5.74
C THR A 106 1.21 17.60 6.38
N LEU A 107 1.75 16.43 6.70
CA LEU A 107 3.09 16.25 7.23
C LEU A 107 3.75 15.08 6.52
N CYS A 108 4.88 15.33 5.83
CA CYS A 108 5.60 14.32 5.04
C CYS A 108 6.66 13.59 5.86
N PHE A 109 6.74 12.27 5.68
CA PHE A 109 7.66 11.34 6.33
C PHE A 109 8.56 10.64 5.31
N SER A 110 9.67 10.06 5.77
CA SER A 110 10.63 9.36 4.90
C SER A 110 10.09 8.07 4.29
N THR A 111 9.08 7.42 4.88
CA THR A 111 8.37 6.27 4.32
C THR A 111 6.92 6.22 4.78
N GLY A 112 6.02 5.58 4.02
CA GLY A 112 4.66 5.31 4.48
C GLY A 112 4.62 4.44 5.73
N PHE A 113 5.54 3.48 5.85
CA PHE A 113 5.66 2.64 7.05
C PHE A 113 5.92 3.48 8.32
N SER A 114 6.81 4.47 8.23
CA SER A 114 7.13 5.37 9.35
C SER A 114 6.00 6.34 9.70
N VAL A 115 5.10 6.64 8.75
CA VAL A 115 3.86 7.39 9.04
C VAL A 115 3.01 6.62 10.05
N ASN A 116 2.61 5.40 9.72
CA ASN A 116 1.76 4.59 10.59
C ASN A 116 2.41 4.33 11.95
N GLN A 117 3.70 3.97 11.98
CA GLN A 117 4.42 3.77 13.24
C GLN A 117 4.44 5.02 14.12
N GLY A 118 4.72 6.16 13.54
CA GLY A 118 4.87 7.40 14.30
C GLY A 118 3.54 8.00 14.74
N VAL A 119 2.57 8.05 13.84
CA VAL A 119 1.25 8.61 14.11
C VAL A 119 0.53 7.81 15.19
N LEU A 120 0.40 6.49 15.01
CA LEU A 120 -0.30 5.63 15.97
C LEU A 120 0.37 5.59 17.35
N ALA A 121 1.71 5.67 17.40
CA ALA A 121 2.43 5.76 18.67
C ALA A 121 2.29 7.13 19.36
N CYS A 122 1.82 8.16 18.64
CA CYS A 122 1.82 9.55 19.08
C CYS A 122 0.43 10.08 19.47
N VAL A 123 -0.62 9.73 18.69
CA VAL A 123 -1.95 10.35 18.80
C VAL A 123 -2.81 9.78 19.93
N VAL A 124 -2.49 8.60 20.46
CA VAL A 124 -3.21 7.93 21.55
C VAL A 124 -2.28 7.44 22.63
N GLY A 125 -2.76 7.41 23.86
CA GLY A 125 -1.96 7.15 25.07
C GLY A 125 -2.49 6.02 25.93
N ARG A 126 -2.01 5.92 27.20
CA ARG A 126 -2.25 4.76 28.11
C ARG A 126 -3.71 4.47 28.43
N ASN A 127 -4.57 5.47 28.40
CA ASN A 127 -5.99 5.31 28.75
C ASN A 127 -6.90 5.26 27.54
N ASP A 128 -6.29 5.23 26.34
CA ASP A 128 -6.99 5.28 25.07
C ASP A 128 -7.02 3.89 24.40
N TYR A 129 -7.76 3.79 23.32
CA TYR A 129 -7.94 2.54 22.57
C TYR A 129 -7.61 2.73 21.09
N ILE A 130 -6.89 1.78 20.52
CA ILE A 130 -6.73 1.60 19.06
C ILE A 130 -7.50 0.36 18.66
N ILE A 131 -8.41 0.49 17.69
CA ILE A 131 -9.25 -0.58 17.19
C ILE A 131 -8.94 -0.76 15.70
N CYS A 132 -8.38 -1.91 15.32
CA CYS A 132 -7.90 -2.20 13.96
C CYS A 132 -8.68 -3.34 13.32
N ASP A 133 -8.74 -3.33 11.98
CA ASP A 133 -9.14 -4.51 11.22
C ASP A 133 -8.08 -5.62 11.35
N ASP A 134 -8.51 -6.89 11.32
CA ASP A 134 -7.59 -8.04 11.44
C ASP A 134 -6.62 -8.17 10.25
N ARG A 135 -6.93 -7.55 9.10
CA ARG A 135 -6.13 -7.58 7.87
C ARG A 135 -5.37 -6.29 7.58
N ASP A 136 -5.38 -5.34 8.52
CA ASP A 136 -4.62 -4.11 8.38
C ASP A 136 -3.13 -4.37 8.13
N HIS A 137 -2.52 -3.48 7.34
CA HIS A 137 -1.13 -3.56 6.93
C HIS A 137 -0.16 -3.68 8.12
N ALA A 138 0.95 -4.39 7.92
CA ALA A 138 1.98 -4.63 8.96
C ALA A 138 2.49 -3.34 9.64
N SER A 139 2.52 -2.21 8.94
CA SER A 139 2.91 -0.92 9.53
C SER A 139 1.91 -0.40 10.56
N ILE A 140 0.60 -0.67 10.38
CA ILE A 140 -0.44 -0.38 11.37
C ILE A 140 -0.27 -1.30 12.57
N VAL A 141 -0.07 -2.60 12.33
CA VAL A 141 0.20 -3.59 13.39
C VAL A 141 1.42 -3.19 14.23
N ASP A 142 2.52 -2.80 13.60
CA ASP A 142 3.72 -2.36 14.33
C ASP A 142 3.53 -0.98 14.97
N GLY A 143 2.84 -0.06 14.32
CA GLY A 143 2.52 1.26 14.88
C GLY A 143 1.71 1.17 16.17
N ARG A 144 0.65 0.35 16.19
CA ARG A 144 -0.15 0.12 17.42
C ARG A 144 0.67 -0.52 18.54
N ARG A 145 1.63 -1.42 18.21
CA ARG A 145 2.54 -2.03 19.19
C ARG A 145 3.49 -1.02 19.85
N LEU A 146 3.82 0.05 19.17
CA LEU A 146 4.65 1.14 19.72
C LEU A 146 3.85 2.11 20.59
N SER A 147 2.52 2.13 20.47
CA SER A 147 1.63 2.92 21.32
C SER A 147 1.48 2.30 22.69
N PHE A 148 1.21 3.15 23.68
CA PHE A 148 0.81 2.72 25.03
C PHE A 148 -0.69 2.49 25.18
N ALA A 149 -1.49 2.74 24.13
CA ALA A 149 -2.93 2.53 24.14
C ALA A 149 -3.28 1.04 24.22
N THR A 150 -4.48 0.75 24.69
CA THR A 150 -5.04 -0.61 24.63
C THR A 150 -5.36 -0.97 23.18
N GLN A 151 -4.78 -2.07 22.71
CA GLN A 151 -4.90 -2.54 21.34
C GLN A 151 -6.02 -3.55 21.23
N LEU A 152 -7.00 -3.28 20.37
CA LEU A 152 -8.12 -4.15 20.05
C LEU A 152 -8.17 -4.37 18.54
N HIS A 153 -8.84 -5.43 18.13
CA HIS A 153 -9.08 -5.71 16.73
C HIS A 153 -10.49 -6.29 16.55
N TYR A 154 -11.00 -6.16 15.34
CA TYR A 154 -12.25 -6.76 14.90
C TYR A 154 -11.99 -7.58 13.63
N LYS A 155 -12.87 -8.53 13.37
CA LYS A 155 -12.80 -9.39 12.19
C LYS A 155 -12.91 -8.54 10.92
N HIS A 156 -12.13 -8.90 9.94
CA HIS A 156 -12.06 -8.20 8.67
C HIS A 156 -13.43 -7.84 8.10
N ASN A 157 -13.65 -6.52 7.88
CA ASN A 157 -14.88 -5.92 7.36
C ASN A 157 -16.19 -6.34 8.08
N ASP A 158 -16.11 -6.88 9.31
CA ASP A 158 -17.26 -7.31 10.11
C ASP A 158 -17.73 -6.15 11.03
N MET A 159 -18.71 -5.40 10.59
CA MET A 159 -19.22 -4.24 11.31
C MET A 159 -19.97 -4.62 12.58
N GLU A 160 -20.56 -5.80 12.65
CA GLU A 160 -21.18 -6.30 13.88
C GLU A 160 -20.11 -6.61 14.94
N ASP A 161 -18.99 -7.18 14.53
CA ASP A 161 -17.85 -7.42 15.42
C ASP A 161 -17.18 -6.12 15.86
N LEU A 162 -17.03 -5.12 14.95
CA LEU A 162 -16.55 -3.77 15.30
C LEU A 162 -17.47 -3.13 16.34
N GLU A 163 -18.78 -3.17 16.14
CA GLU A 163 -19.76 -2.64 17.10
C GLU A 163 -19.68 -3.38 18.46
N ARG A 164 -19.56 -4.71 18.44
CA ARG A 164 -19.37 -5.52 19.64
C ARG A 164 -18.12 -5.11 20.44
N VAL A 165 -17.03 -4.75 19.75
CA VAL A 165 -15.80 -4.25 20.38
C VAL A 165 -16.05 -2.87 20.98
N LEU A 166 -16.58 -1.93 20.21
CA LEU A 166 -16.80 -0.53 20.62
C LEU A 166 -17.78 -0.41 21.80
N SER A 167 -18.85 -1.23 21.83
CA SER A 167 -19.87 -1.20 22.88
C SER A 167 -19.38 -1.55 24.29
N LYS A 168 -18.18 -2.12 24.40
CA LYS A 168 -17.56 -2.50 25.68
C LYS A 168 -16.59 -1.46 26.22
N LEU A 169 -16.32 -0.40 25.45
CA LEU A 169 -15.34 0.60 25.82
C LEU A 169 -15.99 1.75 26.61
N PRO A 170 -15.24 2.39 27.54
CA PRO A 170 -15.72 3.55 28.26
C PRO A 170 -16.14 4.67 27.30
N GLU A 171 -17.22 5.36 27.65
CA GLU A 171 -17.78 6.41 26.81
C GLU A 171 -16.84 7.61 26.67
N ASP A 172 -16.16 7.96 27.77
CA ASP A 172 -15.25 9.10 27.89
C ASP A 172 -13.82 8.84 27.42
N ALA A 173 -13.49 7.59 27.02
CA ALA A 173 -12.16 7.27 26.49
C ALA A 173 -12.00 7.68 25.02
N ILE A 174 -10.78 8.07 24.64
CA ILE A 174 -10.40 8.27 23.23
C ILE A 174 -10.35 6.88 22.55
N LYS A 175 -11.05 6.76 21.44
CA LYS A 175 -11.14 5.55 20.63
C LYS A 175 -10.74 5.88 19.20
N LEU A 176 -9.64 5.31 18.71
CA LEU A 176 -9.18 5.48 17.34
C LEU A 176 -9.42 4.18 16.56
N ILE A 177 -10.33 4.24 15.59
CA ILE A 177 -10.50 3.18 14.60
C ILE A 177 -9.46 3.42 13.51
N VAL A 178 -8.68 2.38 13.16
CA VAL A 178 -7.70 2.42 12.09
C VAL A 178 -8.02 1.33 11.09
N VAL A 179 -7.97 1.68 9.79
CA VAL A 179 -8.30 0.74 8.72
C VAL A 179 -7.55 1.09 7.44
N ASP A 180 -7.11 0.06 6.69
CA ASP A 180 -6.69 0.22 5.30
C ASP A 180 -7.90 0.60 4.44
N GLY A 181 -7.83 1.65 3.64
CA GLY A 181 -8.89 2.02 2.70
C GLY A 181 -9.11 0.94 1.64
N VAL A 182 -8.00 0.39 1.13
CA VAL A 182 -7.97 -0.79 0.25
C VAL A 182 -7.02 -1.80 0.84
N PHE A 183 -7.48 -3.01 1.09
CA PHE A 183 -6.66 -4.09 1.64
C PHE A 183 -5.70 -4.65 0.60
N SER A 184 -4.43 -4.65 0.94
CA SER A 184 -3.32 -4.83 0.01
C SER A 184 -3.22 -6.21 -0.65
N MET A 185 -3.80 -7.24 -0.02
CA MET A 185 -3.72 -8.62 -0.49
C MET A 185 -5.02 -9.07 -1.17
N GLU A 186 -6.16 -8.72 -0.60
CA GLU A 186 -7.49 -9.09 -1.05
C GLU A 186 -8.04 -8.14 -2.11
N GLY A 187 -7.61 -6.88 -2.11
CA GLY A 187 -8.05 -5.86 -3.05
C GLY A 187 -9.46 -5.33 -2.81
N ASP A 188 -10.08 -5.68 -1.70
CA ASP A 188 -11.39 -5.16 -1.29
C ASP A 188 -11.26 -3.84 -0.52
N LEU A 189 -12.37 -3.13 -0.38
CA LEU A 189 -12.44 -1.83 0.27
C LEU A 189 -12.93 -1.98 1.71
N ALA A 190 -12.46 -1.08 2.58
CA ALA A 190 -13.07 -0.91 3.89
C ALA A 190 -14.54 -0.47 3.77
N ASN A 191 -15.41 -1.01 4.61
CA ASN A 191 -16.79 -0.56 4.70
C ASN A 191 -16.88 0.78 5.46
N LEU A 192 -16.21 1.80 4.88
CA LEU A 192 -16.07 3.13 5.50
C LEU A 192 -17.41 3.79 5.84
N PRO A 193 -18.49 3.66 5.03
CA PRO A 193 -19.79 4.21 5.40
C PRO A 193 -20.36 3.68 6.72
N GLU A 194 -20.20 2.38 6.98
CA GLU A 194 -20.67 1.80 8.25
C GLU A 194 -19.72 2.14 9.40
N ILE A 195 -18.40 2.17 9.16
CA ILE A 195 -17.41 2.62 10.15
C ILE A 195 -17.72 4.04 10.63
N VAL A 196 -18.09 4.96 9.72
CA VAL A 196 -18.46 6.34 10.06
C VAL A 196 -19.74 6.39 10.90
N LYS A 197 -20.74 5.55 10.62
CA LYS A 197 -21.94 5.46 11.49
C LYS A 197 -21.58 5.02 12.91
N LEU A 198 -20.66 4.04 13.04
CA LEU A 198 -20.18 3.57 14.34
C LEU A 198 -19.30 4.63 15.02
N LYS A 199 -18.50 5.41 14.26
CA LYS A 199 -17.76 6.58 14.78
C LYS A 199 -18.71 7.52 15.54
N HIS A 200 -19.79 7.93 14.89
CA HIS A 200 -20.75 8.85 15.52
C HIS A 200 -21.46 8.21 16.71
N LYS A 201 -21.85 6.94 16.59
CA LYS A 201 -22.58 6.23 17.67
C LYS A 201 -21.75 6.07 18.94
N TYR A 202 -20.45 5.85 18.81
CA TYR A 202 -19.54 5.56 19.92
C TYR A 202 -18.51 6.66 20.21
N ASN A 203 -18.65 7.81 19.57
CA ASN A 203 -17.75 8.97 19.71
C ASN A 203 -16.27 8.55 19.52
N CYS A 204 -15.95 8.05 18.32
CA CYS A 204 -14.61 7.62 17.93
C CYS A 204 -13.96 8.61 16.97
N SER A 205 -12.64 8.50 16.80
CA SER A 205 -11.89 9.06 15.66
C SER A 205 -11.55 7.96 14.66
N ILE A 206 -11.32 8.33 13.40
CA ILE A 206 -10.96 7.39 12.33
C ILE A 206 -9.65 7.82 11.68
N MET A 207 -8.74 6.84 11.48
CA MET A 207 -7.59 6.95 10.60
C MET A 207 -7.75 5.96 9.45
N VAL A 208 -7.64 6.45 8.20
CA VAL A 208 -7.65 5.61 7.00
C VAL A 208 -6.27 5.61 6.35
N ASP A 209 -5.75 4.42 6.06
CA ASP A 209 -4.55 4.24 5.24
C ASP A 209 -4.93 4.15 3.76
N GLU A 210 -4.66 5.22 3.02
CA GLU A 210 -4.91 5.34 1.59
C GLU A 210 -3.73 4.89 0.72
N ALA A 211 -2.81 4.09 1.25
CA ALA A 211 -1.63 3.67 0.50
C ALA A 211 -1.97 2.96 -0.82
N HIS A 212 -3.09 2.25 -0.87
CA HIS A 212 -3.61 1.59 -2.08
C HIS A 212 -4.84 2.31 -2.68
N GLY A 213 -5.40 3.31 -2.00
CA GLY A 213 -6.51 4.13 -2.47
C GLY A 213 -6.05 5.35 -3.27
N LEU A 214 -4.95 5.99 -2.84
CA LEU A 214 -4.38 7.17 -3.49
C LEU A 214 -3.95 6.86 -4.94
N GLY A 215 -4.47 7.66 -5.88
CA GLY A 215 -4.27 7.46 -7.33
C GLY A 215 -5.13 6.34 -7.92
N VAL A 216 -6.04 5.72 -7.15
CA VAL A 216 -6.84 4.56 -7.57
C VAL A 216 -8.33 4.81 -7.43
N PHE A 217 -8.78 5.36 -6.31
CA PHE A 217 -10.18 5.61 -6.00
C PHE A 217 -10.47 7.11 -5.85
N GLY A 218 -11.76 7.44 -5.88
CA GLY A 218 -12.24 8.80 -5.71
C GLY A 218 -12.02 9.70 -6.92
N LYS A 219 -12.41 10.96 -6.79
CA LYS A 219 -12.26 11.94 -7.86
C LYS A 219 -10.77 12.19 -8.12
N GLN A 220 -10.33 11.93 -9.34
CA GLN A 220 -8.93 12.07 -9.74
C GLN A 220 -7.94 11.30 -8.85
N GLY A 221 -8.38 10.19 -8.25
CA GLY A 221 -7.50 9.38 -7.42
C GLY A 221 -7.26 9.89 -5.99
N ARG A 222 -8.18 10.66 -5.41
CA ARG A 222 -8.05 11.19 -4.03
C ARG A 222 -8.17 10.13 -2.93
N GLY A 223 -8.57 8.91 -3.26
CA GLY A 223 -8.66 7.80 -2.33
C GLY A 223 -10.07 7.33 -2.03
N VAL A 224 -10.17 6.34 -1.15
CA VAL A 224 -11.44 5.70 -0.72
C VAL A 224 -12.30 6.65 0.10
N CYS A 225 -11.68 7.52 0.91
CA CYS A 225 -12.42 8.54 1.66
C CYS A 225 -13.23 9.45 0.73
N ASP A 226 -12.62 9.91 -0.36
CA ASP A 226 -13.29 10.73 -1.38
C ASP A 226 -14.27 9.90 -2.23
N HIS A 227 -13.95 8.64 -2.51
CA HIS A 227 -14.84 7.73 -3.24
C HIS A 227 -16.21 7.60 -2.60
N PHE A 228 -16.26 7.51 -1.27
CA PHE A 228 -17.51 7.47 -0.51
C PHE A 228 -18.07 8.86 -0.13
N GLY A 229 -17.35 9.94 -0.47
CA GLY A 229 -17.75 11.31 -0.06
C GLY A 229 -17.61 11.55 1.45
N LEU A 230 -16.68 10.85 2.10
CA LEU A 230 -16.51 10.83 3.56
C LEU A 230 -15.19 11.45 4.03
N THR A 231 -14.52 12.22 3.17
CA THR A 231 -13.23 12.87 3.49
C THR A 231 -13.31 13.70 4.78
N ASP A 232 -14.39 14.46 4.97
CA ASP A 232 -14.58 15.31 6.16
C ASP A 232 -14.87 14.51 7.43
N GLU A 233 -15.34 13.28 7.30
CA GLU A 233 -15.66 12.37 8.41
C GLU A 233 -14.40 11.62 8.93
N VAL A 234 -13.33 11.57 8.18
CA VAL A 234 -12.09 10.89 8.55
C VAL A 234 -11.13 11.88 9.19
N ASP A 235 -10.66 11.59 10.40
CA ASP A 235 -9.83 12.52 11.17
C ASP A 235 -8.37 12.54 10.67
N LEU A 236 -7.85 11.38 10.28
CA LEU A 236 -6.48 11.19 9.84
C LEU A 236 -6.45 10.38 8.54
N ILE A 237 -5.87 10.94 7.48
CA ILE A 237 -5.70 10.25 6.20
C ILE A 237 -4.19 10.06 5.94
N MET A 238 -3.77 8.81 5.92
CA MET A 238 -2.40 8.42 5.61
C MET A 238 -2.27 8.10 4.12
N GLY A 239 -1.16 8.50 3.48
CA GLY A 239 -0.79 8.10 2.14
C GLY A 239 0.69 7.77 2.00
N THR A 240 1.04 7.05 0.93
CA THR A 240 2.44 6.72 0.60
C THR A 240 2.83 7.23 -0.77
N PHE A 241 4.13 7.58 -0.93
CA PHE A 241 4.67 7.97 -2.24
C PHE A 241 5.17 6.78 -3.06
N SER A 242 5.30 5.59 -2.44
CA SER A 242 5.97 4.43 -3.04
C SER A 242 5.13 3.65 -4.05
N LYS A 243 3.94 4.12 -4.36
CA LYS A 243 3.00 3.49 -5.29
C LYS A 243 2.61 4.45 -6.41
N SER A 244 1.43 5.06 -6.37
CA SER A 244 0.95 5.97 -7.42
C SER A 244 1.81 7.22 -7.62
N LEU A 245 2.47 7.72 -6.57
CA LEU A 245 3.35 8.89 -6.64
C LEU A 245 4.80 8.58 -7.02
N ALA A 246 5.11 7.34 -7.42
CA ALA A 246 6.37 6.93 -8.07
C ALA A 246 7.68 7.34 -7.35
N SER A 247 7.65 7.48 -6.02
CA SER A 247 8.76 7.96 -5.21
C SER A 247 8.91 7.15 -3.91
N ILE A 248 9.65 7.66 -2.94
CA ILE A 248 9.73 7.11 -1.60
C ILE A 248 9.36 8.18 -0.57
N GLY A 249 8.53 7.78 0.39
CA GLY A 249 8.01 8.65 1.43
C GLY A 249 6.56 8.30 1.75
N GLY A 250 5.94 9.16 2.54
CA GLY A 250 4.53 9.11 2.87
C GLY A 250 4.11 10.38 3.59
N PHE A 251 2.82 10.50 3.85
CA PHE A 251 2.27 11.66 4.54
C PHE A 251 1.10 11.28 5.43
N ILE A 252 0.79 12.17 6.36
CA ILE A 252 -0.48 12.20 7.09
C ILE A 252 -1.16 13.53 6.81
N ALA A 253 -2.45 13.50 6.52
CA ALA A 253 -3.30 14.67 6.30
C ALA A 253 -4.37 14.75 7.39
N SER A 254 -4.60 15.94 7.95
CA SER A 254 -5.57 16.16 9.03
C SER A 254 -5.89 17.66 9.17
N ASP A 255 -6.60 17.97 10.25
CA ASP A 255 -6.78 19.36 10.69
C ASP A 255 -5.46 19.97 11.18
N LYS A 256 -5.43 21.30 11.23
CA LYS A 256 -4.24 22.08 11.57
C LYS A 256 -3.68 21.78 12.97
N ASP A 257 -4.57 21.59 13.94
CA ASP A 257 -4.15 21.38 15.33
C ASP A 257 -3.51 19.99 15.51
N THR A 258 -4.10 18.97 14.89
CA THR A 258 -3.54 17.61 14.86
C THR A 258 -2.20 17.58 14.15
N ILE A 259 -2.04 18.23 13.00
CA ILE A 259 -0.75 18.29 12.30
C ILE A 259 0.28 19.07 13.11
N ASN A 260 -0.11 20.17 13.77
CA ASN A 260 0.79 20.89 14.65
C ASN A 260 1.26 20.01 15.84
N PHE A 261 0.35 19.25 16.44
CA PHE A 261 0.71 18.29 17.50
C PHE A 261 1.69 17.24 17.00
N LEU A 262 1.42 16.60 15.87
CA LEU A 262 2.30 15.58 15.27
C LEU A 262 3.68 16.14 14.93
N ARG A 263 3.75 17.34 14.36
CA ARG A 263 5.00 18.01 13.98
C ARG A 263 5.96 18.17 15.17
N HIS A 264 5.43 18.31 16.39
CA HIS A 264 6.22 18.56 17.60
C HIS A 264 6.38 17.35 18.52
N ASN A 265 5.63 16.26 18.30
CA ASN A 265 5.60 15.10 19.19
C ASN A 265 5.89 13.76 18.49
N CYS A 266 5.70 13.67 17.16
CA CYS A 266 5.87 12.42 16.45
C CYS A 266 7.35 12.04 16.29
N ARG A 267 7.76 10.97 16.96
CA ARG A 267 9.18 10.56 17.04
C ARG A 267 9.77 10.16 15.69
N THR A 268 9.00 9.48 14.84
CA THR A 268 9.48 9.08 13.49
C THR A 268 9.64 10.27 12.55
N TYR A 269 9.02 11.40 12.86
CA TYR A 269 9.22 12.66 12.15
C TYR A 269 10.41 13.44 12.71
N ILE A 270 10.48 13.61 14.02
CA ILE A 270 11.49 14.45 14.69
C ILE A 270 12.89 13.84 14.60
N PHE A 271 13.00 12.51 14.73
CA PHE A 271 14.27 11.80 14.84
C PHE A 271 14.69 11.05 13.56
N SER A 272 13.98 11.25 12.44
CA SER A 272 14.36 10.73 11.13
C SER A 272 14.92 11.83 10.24
N ALA A 273 15.85 11.46 9.35
CA ALA A 273 16.27 12.36 8.29
C ALA A 273 15.09 12.67 7.34
N SER A 274 15.11 13.89 6.79
CA SER A 274 14.12 14.34 5.81
C SER A 274 14.15 13.52 4.54
N ASN A 275 13.04 13.48 3.82
CA ASN A 275 13.01 13.00 2.43
C ASN A 275 14.08 13.71 1.60
N THR A 276 14.73 12.95 0.72
CA THR A 276 15.72 13.54 -0.19
C THR A 276 15.05 14.53 -1.16
N PRO A 277 15.77 15.56 -1.62
CA PRO A 277 15.23 16.50 -2.61
C PRO A 277 14.69 15.80 -3.86
N ALA A 278 15.41 14.81 -4.37
CA ALA A 278 14.99 14.05 -5.55
C ALA A 278 13.68 13.29 -5.33
N ALA A 279 13.53 12.61 -4.17
CA ALA A 279 12.30 11.89 -3.86
C ALA A 279 11.11 12.83 -3.64
N THR A 280 11.35 14.01 -3.03
CA THR A 280 10.31 15.02 -2.81
C THR A 280 9.83 15.61 -4.13
N ALA A 281 10.76 15.98 -5.03
CA ALA A 281 10.44 16.53 -6.35
C ALA A 281 9.72 15.50 -7.23
N ALA A 282 10.15 14.24 -7.20
CA ALA A 282 9.48 13.16 -7.93
C ALA A 282 8.02 12.98 -7.48
N ALA A 283 7.77 12.98 -6.15
CA ALA A 283 6.41 12.86 -5.61
C ALA A 283 5.54 14.07 -5.99
N LEU A 284 6.09 15.28 -5.95
CA LEU A 284 5.38 16.51 -6.32
C LEU A 284 5.00 16.52 -7.80
N GLU A 285 5.94 16.19 -8.68
CA GLU A 285 5.67 16.11 -10.12
C GLU A 285 4.67 15.02 -10.45
N ALA A 286 4.77 13.85 -9.79
CA ALA A 286 3.77 12.77 -9.94
C ALA A 286 2.37 13.22 -9.51
N LEU A 287 2.26 14.01 -8.44
CA LEU A 287 0.99 14.59 -8.00
C LEU A 287 0.41 15.55 -9.05
N HIS A 288 1.24 16.40 -9.66
CA HIS A 288 0.81 17.30 -10.75
C HIS A 288 0.27 16.50 -11.94
N ILE A 289 1.02 15.48 -12.39
CA ILE A 289 0.61 14.63 -13.51
C ILE A 289 -0.73 13.93 -13.23
N ILE A 290 -0.94 13.40 -12.02
CA ILE A 290 -2.21 12.76 -11.65
C ILE A 290 -3.38 13.75 -11.73
N GLN A 291 -3.16 15.01 -11.36
CA GLN A 291 -4.20 16.04 -11.42
C GLN A 291 -4.46 16.53 -12.84
N GLU A 292 -3.43 16.58 -13.70
CA GLU A 292 -3.49 17.10 -15.06
C GLU A 292 -3.93 16.07 -16.11
N GLU A 293 -3.72 14.76 -15.84
CA GLU A 293 -3.97 13.67 -16.77
C GLU A 293 -5.04 12.68 -16.25
N PRO A 294 -6.33 13.08 -16.22
CA PRO A 294 -7.43 12.21 -15.73
C PRO A 294 -7.56 10.92 -16.56
N GLU A 295 -7.11 10.89 -17.80
CA GLU A 295 -7.10 9.71 -18.66
C GLU A 295 -6.25 8.56 -18.09
N ARG A 296 -5.25 8.83 -17.26
CA ARG A 296 -4.50 7.76 -16.56
C ARG A 296 -5.39 6.98 -15.59
N PHE A 297 -6.25 7.70 -14.89
CA PHE A 297 -7.22 7.10 -13.99
C PHE A 297 -8.26 6.28 -14.79
N GLU A 298 -8.76 6.81 -15.90
CA GLU A 298 -9.68 6.12 -16.79
C GLU A 298 -9.06 4.85 -17.38
N ASN A 299 -7.81 4.93 -17.85
CA ASN A 299 -7.06 3.79 -18.38
C ASN A 299 -6.83 2.71 -17.31
N LEU A 300 -6.48 3.09 -16.07
CA LEU A 300 -6.32 2.13 -14.97
C LEU A 300 -7.60 1.33 -14.77
N TRP A 301 -8.75 2.00 -14.75
CA TRP A 301 -10.03 1.34 -14.54
C TRP A 301 -10.50 0.55 -15.76
N ASP A 302 -10.19 0.99 -16.96
CA ASP A 302 -10.52 0.23 -18.19
C ASP A 302 -9.78 -1.11 -18.22
N VAL A 303 -8.47 -1.12 -17.93
CA VAL A 303 -7.71 -2.39 -17.89
C VAL A 303 -8.06 -3.23 -16.65
N THR A 304 -8.39 -2.59 -15.52
CA THR A 304 -8.84 -3.30 -14.31
C THR A 304 -10.15 -4.03 -14.53
N ASN A 305 -11.16 -3.34 -15.05
CA ASN A 305 -12.46 -3.93 -15.35
C ASN A 305 -12.34 -5.06 -16.37
N TYR A 306 -11.48 -4.88 -17.37
CA TYR A 306 -11.16 -5.94 -18.33
C TYR A 306 -10.56 -7.16 -17.65
N ALA A 307 -9.54 -6.98 -16.82
CA ALA A 307 -8.88 -8.08 -16.11
C ALA A 307 -9.83 -8.81 -15.15
N LEU A 308 -10.60 -8.09 -14.33
CA LEU A 308 -11.60 -8.66 -13.42
C LEU A 308 -12.62 -9.53 -14.16
N LYS A 309 -13.13 -9.04 -15.30
CA LYS A 309 -14.03 -9.80 -16.16
C LYS A 309 -13.37 -11.06 -16.67
N ARG A 310 -12.15 -10.95 -17.24
CA ARG A 310 -11.46 -12.09 -17.85
C ARG A 310 -11.12 -13.18 -16.83
N PHE A 311 -10.61 -12.83 -15.65
CA PHE A 311 -10.32 -13.82 -14.62
C PHE A 311 -11.58 -14.56 -14.14
N ARG A 312 -12.71 -13.85 -13.98
CA ARG A 312 -13.99 -14.49 -13.63
C ARG A 312 -14.48 -15.42 -14.72
N GLU A 313 -14.42 -15.01 -15.99
CA GLU A 313 -14.82 -15.83 -17.16
C GLU A 313 -13.97 -17.09 -17.29
N GLU A 314 -12.68 -17.01 -16.95
CA GLU A 314 -11.76 -18.14 -17.00
C GLU A 314 -11.80 -19.03 -15.74
N GLY A 315 -12.71 -18.74 -14.81
CA GLY A 315 -12.98 -19.58 -13.63
C GLY A 315 -11.99 -19.43 -12.49
N PHE A 316 -11.23 -18.32 -12.42
CA PHE A 316 -10.38 -18.03 -11.29
C PHE A 316 -11.21 -17.60 -10.06
N GLU A 317 -10.80 -18.04 -8.89
CA GLU A 317 -11.31 -17.53 -7.63
C GLU A 317 -10.55 -16.23 -7.30
N ILE A 318 -11.25 -15.07 -7.39
CA ILE A 318 -10.66 -13.76 -7.15
C ILE A 318 -11.26 -13.01 -5.96
N GLY A 319 -12.13 -13.67 -5.17
CA GLY A 319 -12.80 -13.03 -4.03
C GLY A 319 -13.67 -11.84 -4.42
N GLU A 320 -13.84 -10.92 -3.49
CA GLU A 320 -14.70 -9.73 -3.61
C GLU A 320 -13.91 -8.48 -4.03
N THR A 321 -12.76 -8.65 -4.69
CA THR A 321 -11.93 -7.51 -5.10
C THR A 321 -12.68 -6.56 -6.04
N GLU A 322 -12.55 -5.28 -5.77
CA GLU A 322 -13.07 -4.16 -6.56
C GLU A 322 -11.97 -3.17 -6.96
N SER A 323 -10.70 -3.58 -6.94
CA SER A 323 -9.55 -2.71 -7.15
C SER A 323 -8.59 -3.25 -8.22
N PRO A 324 -7.56 -2.50 -8.63
CA PRO A 324 -6.48 -2.99 -9.49
C PRO A 324 -5.62 -4.09 -8.87
N ILE A 325 -5.94 -4.55 -7.67
CA ILE A 325 -5.32 -5.66 -6.99
C ILE A 325 -6.24 -6.87 -7.12
N ILE A 326 -5.81 -7.88 -7.86
CA ILE A 326 -6.61 -9.08 -8.11
C ILE A 326 -5.94 -10.27 -7.43
N PRO A 327 -6.50 -10.80 -6.33
CA PRO A 327 -6.04 -12.04 -5.72
C PRO A 327 -6.47 -13.22 -6.57
N LEU A 328 -5.53 -14.07 -6.97
CA LEU A 328 -5.82 -15.34 -7.58
C LEU A 328 -5.58 -16.42 -6.54
N TYR A 329 -6.64 -16.94 -5.92
CA TYR A 329 -6.53 -17.87 -4.82
C TYR A 329 -6.03 -19.24 -5.27
N VAL A 330 -5.01 -19.74 -4.59
CA VAL A 330 -4.41 -21.06 -4.78
C VAL A 330 -4.76 -22.01 -3.64
N ARG A 331 -4.98 -21.46 -2.44
CA ARG A 331 -5.38 -22.20 -1.22
C ARG A 331 -4.35 -23.22 -0.73
N ASP A 332 -3.13 -23.22 -1.26
CA ASP A 332 -2.03 -24.11 -0.89
C ASP A 332 -0.69 -23.37 -1.02
N ALA A 333 0.09 -23.30 0.05
CA ALA A 333 1.33 -22.52 0.09
C ALA A 333 2.45 -23.09 -0.81
N GLU A 334 2.55 -24.42 -0.93
CA GLU A 334 3.56 -25.04 -1.81
C GLU A 334 3.22 -24.85 -3.28
N LYS A 335 1.95 -25.05 -3.64
CA LYS A 335 1.43 -24.76 -4.98
C LYS A 335 1.56 -23.28 -5.33
N THR A 336 1.36 -22.37 -4.37
CA THR A 336 1.53 -20.93 -4.61
C THR A 336 2.95 -20.61 -5.10
N PHE A 337 3.98 -21.22 -4.51
CA PHE A 337 5.35 -21.05 -5.00
C PHE A 337 5.58 -21.68 -6.38
N VAL A 338 5.03 -22.88 -6.63
CA VAL A 338 5.12 -23.55 -7.92
C VAL A 338 4.49 -22.67 -9.01
N VAL A 339 3.26 -22.22 -8.81
CA VAL A 339 2.54 -21.32 -9.74
C VAL A 339 3.33 -20.04 -10.00
N THR A 340 3.87 -19.42 -8.95
CA THR A 340 4.67 -18.20 -9.10
C THR A 340 5.93 -18.45 -9.95
N LYS A 341 6.60 -19.59 -9.77
CA LYS A 341 7.77 -19.98 -10.56
C LYS A 341 7.39 -20.24 -12.02
N LEU A 342 6.34 -21.04 -12.27
CA LEU A 342 5.88 -21.36 -13.61
C LEU A 342 5.41 -20.10 -14.36
N ALA A 343 4.71 -19.19 -13.69
CA ALA A 343 4.30 -17.91 -14.26
C ALA A 343 5.52 -17.08 -14.70
N TYR A 344 6.53 -16.99 -13.83
CA TYR A 344 7.77 -16.27 -14.13
C TYR A 344 8.49 -16.87 -15.33
N ASP A 345 8.65 -18.19 -15.37
CA ASP A 345 9.31 -18.90 -16.48
C ASP A 345 8.55 -18.72 -17.81
N ALA A 346 7.23 -18.53 -17.72
CA ALA A 346 6.37 -18.25 -18.87
C ALA A 346 6.30 -16.74 -19.21
N GLY A 347 7.07 -15.88 -18.54
CA GLY A 347 7.17 -14.47 -18.83
C GLY A 347 6.12 -13.59 -18.12
N VAL A 348 5.58 -14.01 -16.96
CA VAL A 348 4.62 -13.23 -16.15
C VAL A 348 5.12 -13.10 -14.71
N PHE A 349 5.38 -11.87 -14.26
CA PHE A 349 5.77 -11.57 -12.89
C PHE A 349 4.53 -11.31 -12.04
N ILE A 350 4.28 -12.17 -11.06
CA ILE A 350 3.26 -12.03 -10.02
C ILE A 350 3.87 -12.32 -8.66
N ASN A 351 3.23 -11.86 -7.59
CA ASN A 351 3.75 -12.02 -6.23
C ASN A 351 2.99 -13.12 -5.47
N PRO A 352 3.70 -14.09 -4.85
CA PRO A 352 3.06 -15.04 -3.95
C PRO A 352 2.71 -14.37 -2.62
N VAL A 353 1.53 -14.65 -2.10
CA VAL A 353 1.05 -14.25 -0.77
C VAL A 353 0.82 -15.51 0.05
N ILE A 354 1.63 -15.67 1.08
CA ILE A 354 1.63 -16.83 1.97
C ILE A 354 1.75 -16.37 3.43
N PRO A 355 1.53 -17.23 4.43
CA PRO A 355 1.79 -16.88 5.82
C PRO A 355 3.21 -16.32 6.03
N PRO A 356 3.40 -15.23 6.83
CA PRO A 356 2.40 -14.62 7.71
C PRO A 356 1.54 -13.51 7.08
N ALA A 357 1.64 -13.25 5.75
CA ALA A 357 0.90 -12.19 5.08
C ALA A 357 -0.60 -12.53 4.88
N CYS A 358 -0.97 -13.80 4.95
CA CYS A 358 -2.36 -14.27 4.94
C CYS A 358 -2.49 -15.53 5.83
N ALA A 359 -3.72 -15.99 6.06
CA ALA A 359 -3.96 -17.28 6.71
C ALA A 359 -3.54 -18.44 5.78
N PRO A 360 -3.16 -19.62 6.32
CA PRO A 360 -2.69 -20.75 5.51
C PRO A 360 -3.66 -21.21 4.42
N GLN A 361 -4.97 -21.10 4.67
CA GLN A 361 -6.02 -21.45 3.72
C GLN A 361 -6.33 -20.33 2.70
N ASP A 362 -5.75 -19.14 2.87
CA ASP A 362 -6.01 -17.96 2.05
C ASP A 362 -4.82 -17.60 1.14
N THR A 363 -3.92 -18.56 0.92
CA THR A 363 -2.76 -18.34 0.05
C THR A 363 -3.19 -18.07 -1.39
N LEU A 364 -2.53 -17.13 -2.01
CA LEU A 364 -2.86 -16.62 -3.34
C LEU A 364 -1.61 -16.15 -4.09
N VAL A 365 -1.75 -15.92 -5.38
CA VAL A 365 -0.83 -15.06 -6.13
C VAL A 365 -1.51 -13.73 -6.42
N ARG A 366 -0.79 -12.63 -6.18
CA ARG A 366 -1.29 -11.27 -6.31
C ARG A 366 -0.95 -10.72 -7.69
N PHE A 367 -2.00 -10.38 -8.44
CA PHE A 367 -1.92 -9.73 -9.74
C PHE A 367 -2.30 -8.25 -9.57
N ALA A 368 -1.45 -7.33 -10.04
CA ALA A 368 -1.68 -5.91 -9.89
C ALA A 368 -1.53 -5.18 -11.23
N LEU A 369 -2.39 -4.18 -11.46
CA LEU A 369 -2.47 -3.44 -12.70
C LEU A 369 -1.90 -2.02 -12.57
N MET A 370 -1.41 -1.51 -13.68
CA MET A 370 -0.96 -0.12 -13.86
C MET A 370 -1.75 0.53 -15.00
N ALA A 371 -1.94 1.83 -14.94
CA ALA A 371 -2.61 2.62 -15.99
C ALA A 371 -1.94 2.50 -17.38
N THR A 372 -0.70 2.05 -17.41
CA THR A 372 0.10 1.85 -18.64
C THR A 372 0.02 0.43 -19.20
N HIS A 373 -0.68 -0.50 -18.53
CA HIS A 373 -0.95 -1.82 -19.12
C HIS A 373 -1.92 -1.71 -20.28
N THR A 374 -1.78 -2.64 -21.23
CA THR A 374 -2.74 -2.82 -22.34
C THR A 374 -3.62 -4.05 -22.11
N LYS A 375 -4.81 -4.07 -22.72
CA LYS A 375 -5.68 -5.25 -22.69
C LYS A 375 -5.01 -6.48 -23.29
N ASP A 376 -4.15 -6.30 -24.31
CA ASP A 376 -3.40 -7.40 -24.92
C ASP A 376 -2.40 -8.03 -23.93
N GLN A 377 -1.68 -7.19 -23.15
CA GLN A 377 -0.79 -7.68 -22.10
C GLN A 377 -1.57 -8.43 -21.01
N VAL A 378 -2.74 -7.91 -20.62
CA VAL A 378 -3.62 -8.59 -19.65
C VAL A 378 -4.09 -9.92 -20.20
N GLU A 379 -4.58 -9.97 -21.46
CA GLU A 379 -5.05 -11.21 -22.08
C GLU A 379 -3.94 -12.26 -22.18
N GLN A 380 -2.75 -11.86 -22.60
CA GLN A 380 -1.58 -12.74 -22.64
C GLN A 380 -1.29 -13.34 -21.25
N ALA A 381 -1.29 -12.52 -20.20
CA ALA A 381 -1.06 -13.01 -18.84
C ALA A 381 -2.18 -13.93 -18.36
N VAL A 382 -3.46 -13.60 -18.63
CA VAL A 382 -4.62 -14.45 -18.27
C VAL A 382 -4.50 -15.82 -18.90
N GLN A 383 -4.17 -15.91 -20.20
CA GLN A 383 -4.05 -17.21 -20.90
C GLN A 383 -2.88 -18.04 -20.35
N ILE A 384 -1.74 -17.42 -20.06
CA ILE A 384 -0.59 -18.10 -19.43
C ILE A 384 -0.99 -18.65 -18.06
N LEU A 385 -1.60 -17.80 -17.22
CA LEU A 385 -1.99 -18.19 -15.87
C LEU A 385 -3.09 -19.25 -15.88
N LYS A 386 -4.08 -19.15 -16.80
CA LYS A 386 -5.11 -20.18 -16.96
C LYS A 386 -4.48 -21.55 -17.22
N LYS A 387 -3.56 -21.64 -18.17
CA LYS A 387 -2.88 -22.90 -18.49
C LYS A 387 -2.20 -23.48 -17.24
N ILE A 388 -1.43 -22.66 -16.51
CA ILE A 388 -0.71 -23.09 -15.30
C ILE A 388 -1.70 -23.55 -14.21
N PHE A 389 -2.77 -22.79 -13.95
CA PHE A 389 -3.75 -23.12 -12.91
C PHE A 389 -4.52 -24.40 -13.22
N VAL A 390 -4.80 -24.68 -14.50
CA VAL A 390 -5.41 -25.95 -14.95
C VAL A 390 -4.43 -27.11 -14.79
N GLU A 391 -3.17 -26.97 -15.23
CA GLU A 391 -2.13 -28.01 -15.13
C GLU A 391 -1.82 -28.37 -13.68
N GLU A 392 -1.86 -27.38 -12.76
CA GLU A 392 -1.69 -27.58 -11.32
C GLU A 392 -2.98 -28.04 -10.60
N GLY A 393 -4.09 -28.20 -11.34
CA GLY A 393 -5.36 -28.67 -10.80
C GLY A 393 -6.01 -27.70 -9.80
N ILE A 394 -5.80 -26.39 -9.98
CA ILE A 394 -6.39 -25.33 -9.13
C ILE A 394 -7.73 -24.90 -9.68
N ILE A 395 -7.86 -24.76 -10.99
CA ILE A 395 -9.13 -24.49 -11.68
C ILE A 395 -9.43 -25.59 -12.71
N LYS A 396 -10.67 -25.66 -13.16
CA LYS A 396 -11.09 -26.62 -14.20
C LYS A 396 -10.71 -26.10 -15.60
N ALA A 397 -10.50 -27.05 -16.52
CA ALA A 397 -10.21 -26.73 -17.93
C ALA A 397 -11.40 -26.08 -18.66
#